data_26e6d027c67f4c3cbf4764bedce45f8a
#
_entry.id   26e6d027c67f4c3cbf4764bedce45f8a
#
_cell.length_a   1.000
_cell.length_b   1.000
_cell.length_c   1.000
_cell.angle_alpha   90.00
_cell.angle_beta   90.00
_cell.angle_gamma   90.00
#
_symmetry.space_group_name_H-M   'P 1'
#
loop_
_entity.id
_entity.type
_entity.pdbx_description
1 polymer ?
#
loop_
_entity_poly.entity_id
_entity_poly.type
_entity_poly.pdbx_seq_one_letter_code
_entity_poly.pdbx_strand_id
1 'polypeptide(L)' 'ERLVDALRTITEIEDCWFVAGDEELMVRLRVADVDALERALSRLRQVKGVSRTRTTVVLSTRWEGRFPLPPAEPGA' A
#
# COMPACT_ATOMS: atom_id res chain seq x y z
N GLU A 1 15.40 3.80 -9.61
CA GLU A 1 15.62 2.44 -9.14
C GLU A 1 14.74 1.46 -9.88
N ARG A 2 15.31 0.33 -10.27
CA ARG A 2 14.60 -0.65 -11.11
C ARG A 2 13.38 -1.26 -10.44
N LEU A 3 13.49 -1.55 -9.15
CA LEU A 3 12.36 -2.13 -8.43
C LEU A 3 11.20 -1.15 -8.38
N VAL A 4 11.46 0.10 -8.05
CA VAL A 4 10.43 1.11 -7.98
C VAL A 4 9.81 1.35 -9.35
N ASP A 5 10.64 1.38 -10.39
CA ASP A 5 10.14 1.56 -11.75
C ASP A 5 9.24 0.40 -12.17
N ALA A 6 9.63 -0.83 -11.82
CA ALA A 6 8.81 -2.00 -12.11
C ALA A 6 7.48 -1.94 -11.36
N LEU A 7 7.49 -1.50 -10.11
CA LEU A 7 6.26 -1.37 -9.33
C LEU A 7 5.30 -0.34 -9.92
N ARG A 8 5.83 0.71 -10.54
CA ARG A 8 5.00 1.71 -11.19
C ARG A 8 4.15 1.15 -12.32
N THR A 9 4.54 0.03 -12.89
CA THR A 9 3.77 -0.59 -13.96
C THR A 9 2.52 -1.30 -13.45
N ILE A 10 2.43 -1.53 -12.15
CA ILE A 10 1.26 -2.15 -11.54
C ILE A 10 0.31 -1.03 -11.16
N THR A 11 -0.70 -0.83 -11.98
CA THR A 11 -1.58 0.34 -11.87
C THR A 11 -2.46 0.33 -10.62
N GLU A 12 -2.66 -0.82 -10.02
CA GLU A 12 -3.42 -0.96 -8.77
C GLU A 12 -2.68 -0.38 -7.57
N ILE A 13 -1.38 -0.16 -7.69
CA ILE A 13 -0.62 0.45 -6.61
C ILE A 13 -0.89 1.95 -6.59
N GLU A 14 -1.51 2.42 -5.51
CA GLU A 14 -1.76 3.85 -5.33
C GLU A 14 -0.58 4.58 -4.72
N ASP A 15 0.07 3.93 -3.77
CA ASP A 15 1.14 4.56 -3.02
C ASP A 15 2.25 3.55 -2.79
N CYS A 16 3.45 4.07 -2.66
CA CYS A 16 4.63 3.26 -2.41
C CYS A 16 5.56 4.05 -1.49
N TRP A 17 5.96 3.44 -0.39
CA TRP A 17 6.82 4.07 0.59
C TRP A 17 7.99 3.16 0.95
N PHE A 18 9.14 3.76 1.22
CA PHE A 18 10.18 3.07 1.96
C PHE A 18 9.90 3.22 3.44
N VAL A 19 9.97 2.11 4.16
CA VAL A 19 9.75 2.08 5.60
C VAL A 19 11.10 1.99 6.28
N ALA A 20 11.42 2.99 7.09
CA ALA A 20 12.69 3.03 7.78
C ALA A 20 12.77 1.94 8.84
N GLY A 21 13.98 1.41 9.00
CA GLY A 21 14.28 0.41 10.02
C GLY A 21 14.32 -1.01 9.51
N ASP A 22 13.40 -1.39 8.64
CA ASP A 22 13.31 -2.76 8.12
C ASP A 22 13.76 -2.88 6.67
N GLU A 23 14.07 -1.77 6.04
CA GLU A 23 14.43 -1.74 4.63
C GLU A 23 13.36 -2.38 3.74
N GLU A 24 12.11 -2.11 4.07
CA GLU A 24 10.97 -2.67 3.36
C GLU A 24 10.29 -1.59 2.54
N LEU A 25 9.66 -2.03 1.46
CA LEU A 25 8.72 -1.20 0.72
C LEU A 25 7.32 -1.52 1.20
N MET A 26 6.55 -0.49 1.49
CA MET A 26 5.14 -0.63 1.78
C MET A 26 4.38 -0.04 0.61
N VAL A 27 3.39 -0.77 0.10
CA VAL A 27 2.56 -0.29 -0.99
C VAL A 27 1.11 -0.37 -0.58
N ARG A 28 0.33 0.57 -1.07
CA ARG A 28 -1.12 0.50 -0.92
C ARG A 28 -1.73 0.17 -2.27
N LEU A 29 -2.53 -0.88 -2.29
CA LEU A 29 -3.25 -1.32 -3.47
C LEU A 29 -4.71 -0.93 -3.35
N ARG A 30 -5.28 -0.53 -4.46
CA ARG A 30 -6.73 -0.37 -4.56
C ARG A 30 -7.24 -1.27 -5.65
N VAL A 31 -8.15 -2.15 -5.30
CA VAL A 31 -8.70 -3.15 -6.22
C VAL A 31 -10.21 -3.23 -6.02
N ALA A 32 -10.90 -3.68 -7.06
CA ALA A 32 -12.36 -3.75 -7.03
C ALA A 32 -12.88 -4.96 -6.25
N ASP A 33 -12.13 -6.06 -6.24
CA ASP A 33 -12.57 -7.30 -5.64
C ASP A 33 -11.38 -8.19 -5.30
N VAL A 34 -11.66 -9.34 -4.71
CA VAL A 34 -10.63 -10.29 -4.28
C VAL A 34 -9.87 -10.86 -5.48
N ASP A 35 -10.56 -11.13 -6.57
CA ASP A 35 -9.88 -11.65 -7.76
C ASP A 35 -8.87 -10.65 -8.31
N ALA A 36 -9.23 -9.37 -8.32
CA ALA A 36 -8.31 -8.32 -8.73
C ALA A 36 -7.12 -8.22 -7.78
N LEU A 37 -7.36 -8.41 -6.48
CA LEU A 37 -6.29 -8.42 -5.49
C LEU A 37 -5.31 -9.57 -5.76
N GLU A 38 -5.83 -10.76 -6.01
CA GLU A 38 -4.99 -11.91 -6.28
C GLU A 38 -4.13 -11.70 -7.53
N ARG A 39 -4.72 -11.13 -8.58
CA ARG A 39 -3.97 -10.84 -9.79
C ARG A 39 -2.86 -9.81 -9.54
N ALA A 40 -3.18 -8.77 -8.78
CA ALA A 40 -2.18 -7.76 -8.47
C ALA A 40 -1.04 -8.34 -7.63
N LEU A 41 -1.36 -9.17 -6.64
CA LEU A 41 -0.35 -9.81 -5.82
C LEU A 41 0.52 -10.76 -6.63
N SER A 42 -0.08 -11.48 -7.58
CA SER A 42 0.67 -12.37 -8.45
C SER A 42 1.68 -11.59 -9.28
N ARG A 43 1.26 -10.47 -9.86
CA ARG A 43 2.18 -9.61 -10.62
C ARG A 43 3.28 -9.05 -9.73
N LEU A 44 2.91 -8.66 -8.52
CA LEU A 44 3.87 -8.11 -7.57
C LEU A 44 4.97 -9.13 -7.25
N ARG A 45 4.58 -10.38 -7.04
CA ARG A 45 5.54 -11.45 -6.71
C ARG A 45 6.48 -11.77 -7.85
N GLN A 46 6.10 -11.46 -9.07
CA GLN A 46 6.93 -11.68 -10.25
C GLN A 46 7.95 -10.57 -10.48
N VAL A 47 7.84 -9.48 -9.76
CA VAL A 47 8.79 -8.38 -9.89
C VAL A 47 10.13 -8.80 -9.31
N LYS A 48 11.17 -8.62 -10.12
CA LYS A 48 12.52 -8.95 -9.67
C LYS A 48 12.91 -8.05 -8.51
N GLY A 49 13.39 -8.65 -7.44
CA GLY A 49 13.73 -7.93 -6.23
C GLY A 49 12.73 -8.11 -5.11
N VAL A 50 11.55 -8.65 -5.42
CA VAL A 50 10.56 -8.98 -4.40
C VAL A 50 10.81 -10.40 -3.92
N SER A 51 11.22 -10.57 -2.67
CA SER A 51 11.53 -11.89 -2.12
C SER A 51 10.33 -12.51 -1.41
N ARG A 52 9.53 -11.68 -0.75
CA ARG A 52 8.31 -12.14 -0.10
C ARG A 52 7.40 -10.96 0.13
N THR A 53 6.12 -11.26 0.33
CA THR A 53 5.12 -10.23 0.59
C THR A 53 4.30 -10.63 1.80
N ARG A 54 3.81 -9.60 2.49
CA ARG A 54 2.83 -9.77 3.55
C ARG A 54 1.70 -8.81 3.27
N THR A 55 0.49 -9.33 3.25
CA THR A 55 -0.68 -8.55 2.86
C THR A 55 -1.60 -8.35 4.04
N THR A 56 -2.01 -7.12 4.26
CA THR A 56 -3.03 -6.78 5.23
C THR A 56 -4.22 -6.21 4.49
N VAL A 57 -5.40 -6.75 4.71
CA VAL A 57 -6.61 -6.30 4.05
C VAL A 57 -7.35 -5.36 4.99
N VAL A 58 -7.71 -4.17 4.48
CA VAL A 58 -8.49 -3.22 5.25
C VAL A 58 -9.97 -3.58 5.09
N LEU A 59 -10.58 -4.01 6.19
CA LEU A 59 -11.99 -4.43 6.17
C LEU A 59 -12.94 -3.26 6.25
N SER A 60 -12.58 -2.23 7.00
CA SER A 60 -13.39 -1.01 7.04
C SER A 60 -12.49 0.18 7.37
N THR A 61 -12.87 1.31 6.83
CA THR A 61 -12.14 2.55 7.03
C THR A 61 -12.91 3.43 7.98
N ARG A 62 -12.29 3.80 9.11
CA ARG A 62 -12.90 4.72 10.07
C ARG A 62 -12.54 6.16 9.74
N TRP A 63 -11.27 6.41 9.46
CA TRP A 63 -10.77 7.68 8.98
C TRP A 63 -9.74 7.45 7.92
N GLU A 64 -9.70 8.32 6.96
CA GLU A 64 -8.69 8.28 5.92
C GLU A 64 -8.47 9.69 5.42
N GLY A 65 -7.20 10.03 5.20
CA GLY A 65 -6.86 11.35 4.74
C GLY A 65 -7.06 12.45 5.74
N ARG A 66 -7.31 12.12 7.00
CA ARG A 66 -7.53 13.11 8.03
C ARG A 66 -6.24 13.84 8.33
N PHE A 67 -6.30 15.15 8.25
CA PHE A 67 -5.17 15.99 8.58
C PHE A 67 -4.93 15.90 10.09
N PRO A 68 -3.67 15.78 10.55
CA PRO A 68 -3.38 15.66 11.98
C PRO A 68 -3.48 17.00 12.69
N LEU A 69 -4.68 17.55 12.71
CA LEU A 69 -4.95 18.80 13.41
C LEU A 69 -5.03 18.51 14.90
N PRO A 70 -4.72 19.51 15.73
CA PRO A 70 -4.95 19.34 17.15
C PRO A 70 -6.43 19.09 17.37
N PRO A 71 -6.76 18.32 18.41
CA PRO A 71 -8.17 18.06 18.69
C PRO A 71 -8.92 19.37 18.90
N ALA A 72 -10.21 19.33 18.63
CA ALA A 72 -11.06 20.48 18.90
C ALA A 72 -10.93 20.88 20.36
N GLU A 73 -11.17 22.18 20.61
CA GLU A 73 -11.11 22.66 21.97
C GLU A 73 -12.05 21.84 22.86
N PRO A 74 -11.64 21.55 24.08
CA PRO A 74 -12.51 20.84 25.01
C PRO A 74 -13.85 21.56 25.12
N GLY A 75 -14.90 20.81 24.92
CA GLY A 75 -16.23 21.38 24.92
C GLY A 75 -16.67 22.00 23.61
N ALA A 76 -15.80 21.97 22.63
CA ALA A 76 -16.15 22.45 21.29
C ALA A 76 -16.80 21.36 20.48
#